data_8bc37ce6de89d658c0746afefd1585c4
#
_entry.id   8bc37ce6de89d658c0746afefd1585c4
#
_cell.length_a   1.000
_cell.length_b   1.000
_cell.length_c   1.000
_cell.angle_alpha   90.00
_cell.angle_beta   90.00
_cell.angle_gamma   90.00
#
_symmetry.space_group_name_H-M   'P 1'
#
loop_
_entity.id
_entity.type
_entity.pdbx_description
1 polymer ?
#
loop_
_entity_poly.entity_id
_entity_poly.type
_entity_poly.pdbx_seq_one_letter_code
_entity_poly.pdbx_strand_id
1 'polypeptide(L)'
;MAASAMEAKRLGLCQKSMFVVPNHLTLQWANEFLRLYPSAKLLVASKKDFETARRKKFCARIATGDYDAVIIGHSQFEKIPVSAERQERILTAQIDEIENAIAEMKSQNGERFSIKQMEKTRKGLEARLEKLRATDRKDDVITFEQLGVDRLFVDEAHAFKNLFLYTKMRNVAGLSTSEAQKSSDMFMKCQYMDELTGGRGIIFATGTPVSNSMTELYTMMRYLQYGTLQQKGLTHFDSWASTFGETTTAIELAPEGTGYRARTRFAKFFNLPELMNMFKEVADIKTSDQLHLPVPEAKFETVVVQPSEHQQAMVAELSERAAAVHSGVVDPSVDNMLKITSDGRKLGLDQRLMNPLLPDDPNSCLLYTSDAADDLT
;
A
#
# COMPACT_ATOMS: atom_id res chain seq x y z
N MET A 1 3.60 19.95 -0.31
CA MET A 1 3.85 19.43 -1.68
C MET A 1 3.73 20.54 -2.75
N ALA A 2 2.60 21.24 -2.93
CA ALA A 2 2.48 22.30 -3.97
C ALA A 2 3.57 23.38 -3.87
N ALA A 3 3.78 23.94 -2.68
CA ALA A 3 4.84 24.93 -2.44
C ALA A 3 6.25 24.36 -2.73
N SER A 4 6.50 23.12 -2.34
CA SER A 4 7.79 22.46 -2.63
C SER A 4 8.02 22.27 -4.15
N ALA A 5 6.96 21.93 -4.91
CA ALA A 5 7.07 21.80 -6.37
C ALA A 5 7.37 23.13 -7.04
N MET A 6 6.64 24.18 -6.68
CA MET A 6 6.80 25.51 -7.26
C MET A 6 8.15 26.14 -6.89
N GLU A 7 8.58 25.96 -5.66
CA GLU A 7 9.89 26.45 -5.22
C GLU A 7 11.04 25.68 -5.89
N ALA A 8 10.92 24.38 -6.02
CA ALA A 8 11.90 23.58 -6.75
C ALA A 8 11.98 24.00 -8.24
N LYS A 9 10.84 24.31 -8.88
CA LYS A 9 10.82 24.85 -10.24
C LYS A 9 11.47 26.24 -10.30
N ARG A 10 11.16 27.12 -9.37
CA ARG A 10 11.77 28.45 -9.27
C ARG A 10 13.29 28.40 -9.15
N LEU A 11 13.80 27.43 -8.40
CA LEU A 11 15.23 27.19 -8.21
C LEU A 11 15.90 26.43 -9.36
N GLY A 12 15.15 26.00 -10.37
CA GLY A 12 15.67 25.21 -11.49
C GLY A 12 16.03 23.76 -11.11
N LEU A 13 15.53 23.27 -9.97
CA LEU A 13 15.78 21.90 -9.47
C LEU A 13 14.81 20.87 -10.08
N CYS A 14 13.73 21.30 -10.70
CA CYS A 14 12.84 20.49 -11.50
C CYS A 14 12.16 21.33 -12.57
N GLN A 15 11.70 20.69 -13.63
CA GLN A 15 10.96 21.33 -14.71
C GLN A 15 9.49 20.94 -14.71
N LYS A 16 9.19 19.65 -14.49
CA LYS A 16 7.84 19.12 -14.58
C LYS A 16 7.53 18.20 -13.41
N SER A 17 6.67 18.65 -12.51
CA SER A 17 6.20 17.88 -11.37
C SER A 17 4.97 17.06 -11.70
N MET A 18 4.87 15.81 -11.21
CA MET A 18 3.67 15.00 -11.26
C MET A 18 3.18 14.70 -9.84
N PHE A 19 1.89 14.89 -9.61
CA PHE A 19 1.18 14.62 -8.36
C PHE A 19 0.29 13.41 -8.55
N VAL A 20 0.61 12.34 -7.84
CA VAL A 20 -0.16 11.09 -7.81
C VAL A 20 -0.96 11.07 -6.52
N VAL A 21 -2.28 11.20 -6.65
CA VAL A 21 -3.18 11.46 -5.52
C VAL A 21 -4.34 10.45 -5.52
N PRO A 22 -5.08 10.27 -4.40
CA PRO A 22 -6.29 9.46 -4.42
C PRO A 22 -7.27 9.93 -5.49
N ASN A 23 -7.90 8.98 -6.19
CA ASN A 23 -8.71 9.28 -7.38
C ASN A 23 -9.83 10.32 -7.17
N HIS A 24 -10.41 10.35 -5.98
CA HIS A 24 -11.50 11.27 -5.63
C HIS A 24 -11.00 12.67 -5.25
N LEU A 25 -9.70 12.84 -5.00
CA LEU A 25 -9.10 14.10 -4.58
C LEU A 25 -8.46 14.90 -5.72
N THR A 26 -8.44 14.39 -6.95
CA THR A 26 -7.76 15.06 -8.08
C THR A 26 -8.19 16.50 -8.31
N LEU A 27 -9.49 16.77 -8.27
CA LEU A 27 -10.04 18.13 -8.45
C LEU A 27 -9.79 19.01 -7.22
N GLN A 28 -9.87 18.46 -6.03
CA GLN A 28 -9.57 19.18 -4.79
C GLN A 28 -8.11 19.63 -4.78
N TRP A 29 -7.19 18.73 -5.14
CA TRP A 29 -5.78 19.05 -5.28
C TRP A 29 -5.52 20.17 -6.28
N ALA A 30 -6.21 20.16 -7.43
CA ALA A 30 -6.10 21.21 -8.43
C ALA A 30 -6.58 22.57 -7.88
N ASN A 31 -7.72 22.57 -7.20
CA ASN A 31 -8.30 23.78 -6.61
C ASN A 31 -7.40 24.37 -5.53
N GLU A 32 -6.89 23.55 -4.61
CA GLU A 32 -5.97 23.99 -3.56
C GLU A 32 -4.63 24.48 -4.15
N PHE A 33 -4.15 23.82 -5.19
CA PHE A 33 -2.93 24.26 -5.89
C PHE A 33 -3.13 25.65 -6.51
N LEU A 34 -4.23 25.88 -7.23
CA LEU A 34 -4.56 27.18 -7.84
C LEU A 34 -4.87 28.26 -6.81
N ARG A 35 -5.40 27.87 -5.64
CA ARG A 35 -5.60 28.82 -4.53
C ARG A 35 -4.27 29.38 -4.01
N LEU A 36 -3.22 28.56 -3.96
CA LEU A 36 -1.88 28.97 -3.56
C LEU A 36 -1.11 29.66 -4.70
N TYR A 37 -1.30 29.17 -5.93
CA TYR A 37 -0.59 29.63 -7.13
C TYR A 37 -1.56 29.86 -8.28
N PRO A 38 -2.28 31.00 -8.31
CA PRO A 38 -3.34 31.24 -9.29
C PRO A 38 -2.90 31.22 -10.75
N SER A 39 -1.63 31.52 -11.01
CA SER A 39 -1.05 31.53 -12.36
C SER A 39 -0.44 30.20 -12.79
N ALA A 40 -0.51 29.16 -11.97
CA ALA A 40 0.08 27.86 -12.29
C ALA A 40 -0.62 27.18 -13.46
N LYS A 41 0.14 26.62 -14.37
CA LYS A 41 -0.34 25.83 -15.50
C LYS A 41 -0.50 24.38 -15.08
N LEU A 42 -1.71 23.96 -14.78
CA LEU A 42 -1.99 22.61 -14.35
C LEU A 42 -2.61 21.75 -15.45
N LEU A 43 -2.19 20.48 -15.52
CA LEU A 43 -2.87 19.44 -16.29
C LEU A 43 -3.49 18.43 -15.31
N VAL A 44 -4.82 18.38 -15.27
CA VAL A 44 -5.56 17.49 -14.36
C VAL A 44 -6.15 16.33 -15.14
N ALA A 45 -5.86 15.11 -14.72
CA ALA A 45 -6.35 13.90 -15.35
C ALA A 45 -7.81 13.61 -14.96
N SER A 46 -8.65 13.31 -15.92
CA SER A 46 -10.00 12.78 -15.71
C SER A 46 -10.08 11.29 -16.01
N LYS A 47 -11.15 10.63 -15.55
CA LYS A 47 -11.39 9.21 -15.90
C LYS A 47 -11.42 8.98 -17.41
N LYS A 48 -12.00 9.93 -18.18
CA LYS A 48 -12.11 9.86 -19.64
C LYS A 48 -10.75 9.90 -20.34
N ASP A 49 -9.78 10.61 -19.79
CA ASP A 49 -8.44 10.73 -20.40
C ASP A 49 -7.69 9.38 -20.37
N PHE A 50 -8.06 8.46 -19.48
CA PHE A 50 -7.46 7.13 -19.34
C PHE A 50 -8.27 5.98 -19.95
N GLU A 51 -9.29 6.29 -20.75
CA GLU A 51 -9.89 5.34 -21.68
C GLU A 51 -8.86 4.96 -22.75
N THR A 52 -8.93 3.72 -23.25
CA THR A 52 -7.93 3.14 -24.16
C THR A 52 -7.62 4.05 -25.37
N ALA A 53 -8.65 4.64 -25.96
CA ALA A 53 -8.49 5.50 -27.14
C ALA A 53 -7.88 6.90 -26.84
N ARG A 54 -7.98 7.37 -25.60
CA ARG A 54 -7.59 8.74 -25.21
C ARG A 54 -6.26 8.81 -24.47
N ARG A 55 -5.87 7.73 -23.81
CA ARG A 55 -4.68 7.66 -22.95
C ARG A 55 -3.40 8.11 -23.68
N LYS A 56 -3.18 7.63 -24.91
CA LYS A 56 -2.02 8.04 -25.72
C LYS A 56 -1.99 9.55 -25.93
N LYS A 57 -3.13 10.17 -26.26
CA LYS A 57 -3.25 11.62 -26.45
C LYS A 57 -2.97 12.39 -25.15
N PHE A 58 -3.45 11.88 -24.02
CA PHE A 58 -3.20 12.52 -22.71
C PHE A 58 -1.72 12.43 -22.32
N CYS A 59 -1.08 11.26 -22.48
CA CYS A 59 0.34 11.10 -22.24
C CYS A 59 1.19 11.98 -23.18
N ALA A 60 0.80 12.11 -24.46
CA ALA A 60 1.46 13.03 -25.38
C ALA A 60 1.36 14.50 -24.93
N ARG A 61 0.22 14.92 -24.37
CA ARG A 61 0.08 16.26 -23.78
C ARG A 61 1.00 16.46 -22.58
N ILE A 62 1.17 15.44 -21.73
CA ILE A 62 2.14 15.52 -20.62
C ILE A 62 3.54 15.69 -21.18
N ALA A 63 3.92 14.87 -22.16
CA ALA A 63 5.28 14.86 -22.71
C ALA A 63 5.65 16.21 -23.38
N THR A 64 4.74 16.77 -24.19
CA THR A 64 4.99 17.95 -25.01
C THR A 64 4.60 19.29 -24.38
N GLY A 65 3.73 19.25 -23.36
CA GLY A 65 3.20 20.47 -22.73
C GLY A 65 4.13 21.05 -21.67
N ASP A 66 4.13 22.37 -21.55
CA ASP A 66 4.80 23.10 -20.48
C ASP A 66 3.79 23.32 -19.33
N TYR A 67 3.81 22.40 -18.36
CA TYR A 67 2.97 22.44 -17.16
C TYR A 67 3.84 22.61 -15.92
N ASP A 68 3.32 23.37 -14.94
CA ASP A 68 3.95 23.48 -13.63
C ASP A 68 3.71 22.21 -12.82
N ALA A 69 2.51 21.62 -12.98
CA ALA A 69 2.19 20.34 -12.38
C ALA A 69 1.17 19.54 -13.22
N VAL A 70 1.34 18.21 -13.18
CA VAL A 70 0.37 17.23 -13.69
C VAL A 70 -0.25 16.53 -12.49
N ILE A 71 -1.57 16.56 -12.37
CA ILE A 71 -2.30 15.91 -11.26
C ILE A 71 -3.04 14.69 -11.81
N ILE A 72 -2.77 13.51 -11.25
CA ILE A 72 -3.26 12.23 -11.73
C ILE A 72 -3.69 11.35 -10.55
N GLY A 73 -4.75 10.57 -10.72
CA GLY A 73 -5.21 9.62 -9.71
C GLY A 73 -4.36 8.34 -9.67
N HIS A 74 -4.29 7.68 -8.51
CA HIS A 74 -3.52 6.44 -8.29
C HIS A 74 -3.80 5.40 -9.38
N SER A 75 -5.07 5.09 -9.65
CA SER A 75 -5.46 4.08 -10.65
C SER A 75 -5.20 4.50 -12.10
N GLN A 76 -5.02 5.78 -12.36
CA GLN A 76 -4.66 6.31 -13.67
C GLN A 76 -3.15 6.23 -13.86
N PHE A 77 -2.39 6.52 -12.83
CA PHE A 77 -0.93 6.43 -12.82
C PHE A 77 -0.43 5.02 -13.12
N GLU A 78 -1.09 3.99 -12.59
CA GLU A 78 -0.81 2.58 -12.90
C GLU A 78 -0.96 2.24 -14.38
N LYS A 79 -1.79 2.98 -15.13
CA LYS A 79 -2.02 2.75 -16.56
C LYS A 79 -0.94 3.35 -17.46
N ILE A 80 -0.01 4.10 -16.93
CA ILE A 80 1.14 4.61 -17.67
C ILE A 80 2.27 3.59 -17.48
N PRO A 81 2.65 2.83 -18.52
CA PRO A 81 3.68 1.81 -18.37
C PRO A 81 5.07 2.43 -18.25
N VAL A 82 5.99 1.72 -17.62
CA VAL A 82 7.43 1.93 -17.83
C VAL A 82 7.90 1.17 -19.07
N SER A 83 9.07 1.51 -19.60
CA SER A 83 9.63 0.86 -20.78
C SER A 83 9.75 -0.66 -20.60
N ALA A 84 9.60 -1.41 -21.69
CA ALA A 84 9.71 -2.86 -21.68
C ALA A 84 11.09 -3.32 -21.21
N GLU A 85 12.15 -2.64 -21.64
CA GLU A 85 13.53 -2.92 -21.22
C GLU A 85 13.71 -2.78 -19.71
N ARG A 86 13.08 -1.77 -19.10
CA ARG A 86 13.11 -1.58 -17.65
C ARG A 86 12.34 -2.66 -16.91
N GLN A 87 11.15 -3.02 -17.42
CA GLN A 87 10.36 -4.10 -16.84
C GLN A 87 11.12 -5.43 -16.91
N GLU A 88 11.72 -5.74 -18.06
CA GLU A 88 12.52 -6.93 -18.28
C GLU A 88 13.72 -6.98 -17.32
N ARG A 89 14.49 -5.90 -17.22
CA ARG A 89 15.64 -5.81 -16.31
C ARG A 89 15.26 -6.10 -14.86
N ILE A 90 14.16 -5.53 -14.39
CA ILE A 90 13.73 -5.70 -13.00
C ILE A 90 13.17 -7.11 -12.76
N LEU A 91 12.39 -7.65 -13.70
CA LEU A 91 11.89 -9.02 -13.60
C LEU A 91 13.04 -10.04 -13.61
N THR A 92 14.05 -9.84 -14.45
CA THR A 92 15.24 -10.70 -14.49
C THR A 92 15.98 -10.64 -13.15
N ALA A 93 16.23 -9.43 -12.62
CA ALA A 93 16.88 -9.29 -11.32
C ALA A 93 16.11 -9.99 -10.18
N GLN A 94 14.78 -9.93 -10.19
CA GLN A 94 13.94 -10.65 -9.21
C GLN A 94 14.03 -12.17 -9.39
N ILE A 95 14.08 -12.66 -10.62
CA ILE A 95 14.25 -14.10 -10.91
C ILE A 95 15.61 -14.57 -10.40
N ASP A 96 16.68 -13.85 -10.70
CA ASP A 96 18.05 -14.17 -10.27
C ASP A 96 18.15 -14.19 -8.73
N GLU A 97 17.50 -13.23 -8.05
CA GLU A 97 17.44 -13.18 -6.58
C GLU A 97 16.77 -14.44 -6.00
N ILE A 98 15.64 -14.86 -6.56
CA ILE A 98 14.92 -16.05 -6.11
C ILE A 98 15.72 -17.32 -6.44
N GLU A 99 16.38 -17.41 -7.57
CA GLU A 99 17.23 -18.56 -7.94
C GLU A 99 18.41 -18.72 -6.99
N ASN A 100 19.09 -17.63 -6.66
CA ASN A 100 20.17 -17.63 -5.69
C ASN A 100 19.69 -18.10 -4.30
N ALA A 101 18.51 -17.62 -3.89
CA ALA A 101 17.91 -18.02 -2.63
C ALA A 101 17.47 -19.49 -2.60
N ILE A 102 16.94 -20.02 -3.71
CA ILE A 102 16.64 -21.46 -3.86
C ILE A 102 17.92 -22.29 -3.78
N ALA A 103 18.99 -21.87 -4.45
CA ALA A 103 20.27 -22.58 -4.43
C ALA A 103 20.86 -22.62 -3.01
N GLU A 104 20.85 -21.50 -2.31
CA GLU A 104 21.30 -21.40 -0.91
C GLU A 104 20.49 -22.33 0.02
N MET A 105 19.15 -22.30 -0.08
CA MET A 105 18.30 -23.16 0.74
C MET A 105 18.51 -24.66 0.44
N LYS A 106 18.73 -25.03 -0.82
CA LYS A 106 19.02 -26.42 -1.19
C LYS A 106 20.35 -26.88 -0.60
N SER A 107 21.38 -26.02 -0.57
CA SER A 107 22.67 -26.32 0.02
C SER A 107 22.62 -26.50 1.55
N GLN A 108 21.71 -25.82 2.23
CA GLN A 108 21.53 -25.85 3.69
C GLN A 108 20.50 -26.88 4.16
N ASN A 109 20.09 -27.84 3.31
CA ASN A 109 18.98 -28.78 3.60
C ASN A 109 17.69 -28.12 4.06
N GLY A 110 17.37 -26.94 3.51
CA GLY A 110 16.17 -26.17 3.83
C GLY A 110 14.88 -26.93 3.53
N GLU A 111 13.79 -26.52 4.17
CA GLU A 111 12.50 -27.21 4.08
C GLU A 111 11.96 -27.23 2.64
N ARG A 112 11.60 -28.42 2.18
CA ARG A 112 11.06 -28.67 0.81
C ARG A 112 9.85 -27.83 0.45
N PHE A 113 9.02 -27.47 1.41
CA PHE A 113 7.81 -26.66 1.16
C PHE A 113 8.14 -25.21 0.76
N SER A 114 9.15 -24.59 1.41
CA SER A 114 9.62 -23.23 1.05
C SER A 114 10.22 -23.19 -0.34
N ILE A 115 11.03 -24.17 -0.66
CA ILE A 115 11.62 -24.31 -1.99
C ILE A 115 10.53 -24.40 -3.04
N LYS A 116 9.45 -25.19 -2.82
CA LYS A 116 8.32 -25.28 -3.74
C LYS A 116 7.57 -23.94 -3.91
N GLN A 117 7.41 -23.18 -2.83
CA GLN A 117 6.74 -21.88 -2.91
C GLN A 117 7.58 -20.87 -3.70
N MET A 118 8.89 -20.84 -3.48
CA MET A 118 9.82 -20.02 -4.25
C MET A 118 9.85 -20.42 -5.72
N GLU A 119 9.89 -21.70 -6.03
CA GLU A 119 9.82 -22.21 -7.40
C GLU A 119 8.52 -21.81 -8.08
N LYS A 120 7.39 -21.79 -7.33
CA LYS A 120 6.10 -21.26 -7.84
C LYS A 120 6.16 -19.77 -8.15
N THR A 121 6.77 -18.97 -7.25
CA THR A 121 6.94 -17.52 -7.45
C THR A 121 7.85 -17.26 -8.66
N ARG A 122 8.99 -17.97 -8.76
CA ARG A 122 9.89 -17.87 -9.91
C ARG A 122 9.16 -18.14 -11.23
N LYS A 123 8.42 -19.25 -11.33
CA LYS A 123 7.62 -19.59 -12.52
C LYS A 123 6.60 -18.50 -12.86
N GLY A 124 6.01 -17.85 -11.87
CA GLY A 124 5.09 -16.72 -12.07
C GLY A 124 5.80 -15.50 -12.68
N LEU A 125 7.01 -15.19 -12.22
CA LEU A 125 7.82 -14.10 -12.78
C LEU A 125 8.34 -14.43 -14.19
N GLU A 126 8.78 -15.66 -14.45
CA GLU A 126 9.18 -16.14 -15.76
C GLU A 126 8.03 -16.03 -16.78
N ALA A 127 6.83 -16.48 -16.41
CA ALA A 127 5.65 -16.36 -17.27
C ALA A 127 5.29 -14.89 -17.56
N ARG A 128 5.50 -14.00 -16.57
CA ARG A 128 5.29 -12.56 -16.74
C ARG A 128 6.32 -11.94 -17.68
N LEU A 129 7.58 -12.36 -17.57
CA LEU A 129 8.67 -11.95 -18.46
C LEU A 129 8.43 -12.42 -19.90
N GLU A 130 8.01 -13.66 -20.07
CA GLU A 130 7.68 -14.24 -21.37
C GLU A 130 6.51 -13.52 -22.04
N LYS A 131 5.47 -13.21 -21.25
CA LYS A 131 4.34 -12.40 -21.73
C LYS A 131 4.78 -11.00 -22.14
N LEU A 132 5.65 -10.36 -21.38
CA LEU A 132 6.21 -9.04 -21.71
C LEU A 132 6.92 -9.09 -23.07
N ARG A 133 7.83 -10.04 -23.27
CA ARG A 133 8.57 -10.25 -24.52
C ARG A 133 7.65 -10.56 -25.72
N ALA A 134 6.54 -11.26 -25.49
CA ALA A 134 5.55 -11.54 -26.53
C ALA A 134 4.71 -10.31 -26.92
N THR A 135 4.50 -9.39 -25.98
CA THR A 135 3.63 -8.20 -26.18
C THR A 135 4.40 -7.02 -26.77
N ASP A 136 5.72 -6.97 -26.59
CA ASP A 136 6.58 -5.83 -26.97
C ASP A 136 6.58 -5.49 -28.47
N ARG A 137 5.97 -6.32 -29.29
CA ARG A 137 5.85 -6.11 -30.74
C ARG A 137 4.63 -5.28 -31.18
N LYS A 138 3.75 -4.84 -30.26
CA LYS A 138 2.44 -4.29 -30.64
C LYS A 138 2.05 -2.93 -30.08
N ASP A 139 2.69 -2.42 -29.01
CA ASP A 139 2.18 -1.23 -28.34
C ASP A 139 3.09 -0.01 -28.51
N ASP A 140 2.68 0.86 -29.41
CA ASP A 140 3.14 2.25 -29.55
C ASP A 140 2.54 3.13 -28.40
N VAL A 141 2.86 2.78 -27.14
CA VAL A 141 2.38 3.47 -25.95
C VAL A 141 3.50 4.35 -25.41
N ILE A 142 3.17 5.62 -25.10
CA ILE A 142 4.10 6.54 -24.44
C ILE A 142 4.38 6.03 -23.02
N THR A 143 5.64 5.76 -22.73
CA THR A 143 6.09 5.26 -21.43
C THR A 143 6.31 6.40 -20.42
N PHE A 144 6.42 6.04 -19.14
CA PHE A 144 6.64 7.01 -18.07
C PHE A 144 7.92 7.83 -18.28
N GLU A 145 8.97 7.20 -18.76
CA GLU A 145 10.26 7.82 -19.07
C GLU A 145 10.13 8.92 -20.15
N GLN A 146 9.21 8.74 -21.10
CA GLN A 146 8.98 9.69 -22.19
C GLN A 146 8.12 10.90 -21.78
N LEU A 147 7.53 10.91 -20.59
CA LEU A 147 6.71 12.02 -20.13
C LEU A 147 7.51 13.28 -19.78
N GLY A 148 8.82 13.13 -19.54
CA GLY A 148 9.68 14.22 -19.12
C GLY A 148 9.38 14.73 -17.70
N VAL A 149 8.81 13.87 -16.85
CA VAL A 149 8.59 14.16 -15.42
C VAL A 149 9.91 13.95 -14.69
N ASP A 150 10.34 14.96 -13.94
CA ASP A 150 11.58 14.94 -13.17
C ASP A 150 11.36 15.10 -11.65
N ARG A 151 10.09 15.20 -11.23
CA ARG A 151 9.72 15.18 -9.81
C ARG A 151 8.35 14.53 -9.61
N LEU A 152 8.31 13.54 -8.72
CA LEU A 152 7.13 12.74 -8.42
C LEU A 152 6.68 13.00 -6.98
N PHE A 153 5.47 13.52 -6.81
CA PHE A 153 4.81 13.67 -5.51
C PHE A 153 3.71 12.64 -5.40
N VAL A 154 3.72 11.85 -4.34
CA VAL A 154 2.71 10.80 -4.09
C VAL A 154 2.01 11.07 -2.77
N ASP A 155 0.74 11.40 -2.87
CA ASP A 155 -0.13 11.57 -1.71
C ASP A 155 -0.73 10.24 -1.28
N GLU A 156 -0.91 10.05 0.02
CA GLU A 156 -1.36 8.78 0.63
C GLU A 156 -0.53 7.59 0.16
N ALA A 157 0.80 7.75 0.24
CA ALA A 157 1.78 6.78 -0.26
C ALA A 157 1.66 5.40 0.39
N HIS A 158 1.03 5.29 1.57
CA HIS A 158 0.71 4.01 2.21
C HIS A 158 -0.17 3.10 1.34
N ALA A 159 -0.85 3.64 0.32
CA ALA A 159 -1.58 2.84 -0.67
C ALA A 159 -0.69 1.87 -1.45
N PHE A 160 0.62 2.10 -1.48
CA PHE A 160 1.62 1.30 -2.21
C PHE A 160 2.46 0.38 -1.30
N LYS A 161 2.05 0.16 -0.06
CA LYS A 161 2.79 -0.62 0.94
C LYS A 161 2.96 -2.11 0.63
N ASN A 162 2.11 -2.69 -0.22
CA ASN A 162 2.16 -4.11 -0.58
C ASN A 162 3.14 -4.37 -1.74
N LEU A 163 4.37 -3.95 -1.58
CA LEU A 163 5.45 -4.26 -2.51
C LEU A 163 5.95 -5.67 -2.27
N PHE A 164 6.25 -6.39 -3.35
CA PHE A 164 6.85 -7.71 -3.26
C PHE A 164 8.09 -7.71 -2.37
N LEU A 165 8.14 -8.63 -1.43
CA LEU A 165 9.33 -8.93 -0.66
C LEU A 165 9.55 -10.45 -0.64
N TYR A 166 10.79 -10.83 -0.82
CA TYR A 166 11.23 -12.19 -0.63
C TYR A 166 11.69 -12.37 0.83
N THR A 167 11.27 -13.46 1.47
CA THR A 167 11.71 -13.80 2.82
C THR A 167 11.71 -15.30 3.06
N LYS A 168 12.70 -15.77 3.81
CA LYS A 168 12.78 -17.13 4.34
C LYS A 168 11.91 -17.31 5.59
N MET A 169 11.43 -16.20 6.18
CA MET A 169 10.64 -16.22 7.40
C MET A 169 9.22 -16.72 7.13
N ARG A 170 8.73 -17.59 8.00
CA ARG A 170 7.43 -18.23 7.86
C ARG A 170 6.56 -18.00 9.07
N ASN A 171 5.25 -18.07 8.83
CA ASN A 171 4.24 -17.99 9.88
C ASN A 171 4.39 -16.72 10.74
N VAL A 172 5.03 -15.67 10.19
CA VAL A 172 5.15 -14.36 10.82
C VAL A 172 3.99 -13.50 10.33
N ALA A 173 3.10 -13.15 11.23
CA ALA A 173 1.96 -12.30 10.89
C ALA A 173 2.43 -10.88 10.52
N GLY A 174 1.81 -10.31 9.48
CA GLY A 174 2.18 -9.01 8.95
C GLY A 174 3.22 -9.04 7.84
N LEU A 175 3.80 -10.22 7.53
CA LEU A 175 4.59 -10.41 6.32
C LEU A 175 3.63 -10.71 5.16
N SER A 176 3.36 -9.72 4.32
CA SER A 176 2.62 -9.96 3.09
C SER A 176 3.60 -10.42 2.01
N THR A 177 3.44 -11.67 1.59
CA THR A 177 4.13 -12.21 0.39
C THR A 177 3.33 -11.96 -0.88
N SER A 178 2.16 -11.34 -0.78
CA SER A 178 1.34 -10.97 -1.92
C SER A 178 1.83 -9.65 -2.52
N GLU A 179 2.12 -9.67 -3.80
CA GLU A 179 2.48 -8.48 -4.58
C GLU A 179 1.22 -7.79 -5.10
N ALA A 180 1.12 -6.48 -4.86
CA ALA A 180 0.16 -5.65 -5.56
C ALA A 180 0.84 -5.07 -6.82
N GLN A 181 0.27 -5.31 -7.99
CA GLN A 181 0.82 -4.83 -9.27
C GLN A 181 1.11 -3.33 -9.25
N LYS A 182 0.24 -2.52 -8.61
CA LYS A 182 0.44 -1.08 -8.45
C LYS A 182 1.70 -0.73 -7.66
N SER A 183 2.06 -1.53 -6.65
CA SER A 183 3.26 -1.28 -5.83
C SER A 183 4.53 -1.61 -6.60
N SER A 184 4.55 -2.68 -7.39
CA SER A 184 5.66 -3.02 -8.26
C SER A 184 5.83 -2.03 -9.39
N ASP A 185 4.74 -1.54 -9.97
CA ASP A 185 4.76 -0.47 -10.97
C ASP A 185 5.31 0.83 -10.38
N MET A 186 4.86 1.24 -9.19
CA MET A 186 5.40 2.38 -8.46
C MET A 186 6.90 2.21 -8.20
N PHE A 187 7.34 1.03 -7.79
CA PHE A 187 8.75 0.76 -7.51
C PHE A 187 9.62 0.94 -8.75
N MET A 188 9.19 0.42 -9.90
CA MET A 188 9.91 0.60 -11.16
C MET A 188 10.04 2.07 -11.56
N LYS A 189 8.97 2.87 -11.34
CA LYS A 189 8.99 4.31 -11.60
C LYS A 189 9.87 5.06 -10.62
N CYS A 190 9.88 4.68 -9.34
CA CYS A 190 10.79 5.23 -8.35
C CYS A 190 12.25 4.95 -8.69
N GLN A 191 12.58 3.73 -9.13
CA GLN A 191 13.94 3.40 -9.58
C GLN A 191 14.37 4.28 -10.78
N TYR A 192 13.47 4.52 -11.73
CA TYR A 192 13.75 5.44 -12.82
C TYR A 192 13.98 6.87 -12.34
N MET A 193 13.14 7.37 -11.41
CA MET A 193 13.27 8.71 -10.86
C MET A 193 14.60 8.89 -10.11
N ASP A 194 15.03 7.87 -9.36
CA ASP A 194 16.32 7.89 -8.65
C ASP A 194 17.50 7.92 -9.63
N GLU A 195 17.46 7.12 -10.70
CA GLU A 195 18.48 7.15 -11.76
C GLU A 195 18.52 8.52 -12.45
N LEU A 196 17.36 9.12 -12.75
CA LEU A 196 17.24 10.40 -13.43
C LEU A 196 17.74 11.58 -12.58
N THR A 197 17.44 11.55 -11.27
CA THR A 197 17.58 12.74 -10.40
C THR A 197 18.66 12.60 -9.32
N GLY A 198 19.33 11.45 -9.26
CA GLY A 198 20.30 11.15 -8.20
C GLY A 198 19.65 11.07 -6.81
N GLY A 199 18.47 10.45 -6.72
CA GLY A 199 17.75 10.22 -5.46
C GLY A 199 16.96 11.43 -4.95
N ARG A 200 16.66 12.43 -5.78
CA ARG A 200 16.00 13.68 -5.37
C ARG A 200 14.61 13.88 -5.97
N GLY A 201 14.15 12.94 -6.80
CA GLY A 201 12.95 13.09 -7.61
C GLY A 201 11.65 12.63 -6.96
N ILE A 202 11.69 11.97 -5.79
CA ILE A 202 10.54 11.30 -5.19
C ILE A 202 10.18 11.94 -3.86
N ILE A 203 8.92 12.32 -3.71
CA ILE A 203 8.39 12.85 -2.46
C ILE A 203 7.10 12.09 -2.12
N PHE A 204 7.10 11.34 -1.04
CA PHE A 204 5.93 10.66 -0.50
C PHE A 204 5.33 11.46 0.66
N ALA A 205 4.01 11.53 0.72
CA ALA A 205 3.29 12.08 1.86
C ALA A 205 2.27 11.04 2.36
N THR A 206 2.23 10.86 3.67
CA THR A 206 1.25 9.98 4.32
C THR A 206 1.17 10.29 5.81
N GLY A 207 -0.03 10.19 6.39
CA GLY A 207 -0.22 10.22 7.83
C GLY A 207 0.10 8.89 8.52
N THR A 208 0.23 7.79 7.78
CA THR A 208 0.39 6.43 8.31
C THR A 208 1.45 5.64 7.56
N PRO A 209 2.74 6.01 7.65
CA PRO A 209 3.82 5.30 6.95
C PRO A 209 3.94 3.84 7.39
N VAL A 210 3.58 3.55 8.63
CA VAL A 210 3.52 2.21 9.23
C VAL A 210 2.17 2.05 9.91
N SER A 211 1.32 1.16 9.45
CA SER A 211 -0.02 0.94 9.99
C SER A 211 -0.24 -0.45 10.61
N ASN A 212 0.22 -1.49 9.95
CA ASN A 212 -0.07 -2.87 10.35
C ASN A 212 1.17 -3.70 10.66
N SER A 213 2.31 -3.36 10.10
CA SER A 213 3.53 -4.15 10.21
C SER A 213 4.78 -3.30 10.04
N MET A 214 5.82 -3.67 10.77
CA MET A 214 7.17 -3.10 10.62
C MET A 214 7.72 -3.23 9.20
N THR A 215 7.25 -4.21 8.43
CA THR A 215 7.65 -4.43 7.03
C THR A 215 7.24 -3.27 6.12
N GLU A 216 6.24 -2.50 6.52
CA GLU A 216 5.81 -1.31 5.78
C GLU A 216 6.90 -0.23 5.78
N LEU A 217 7.64 -0.09 6.89
CA LEU A 217 8.80 0.81 6.96
C LEU A 217 9.89 0.39 5.97
N TYR A 218 10.24 -0.91 5.94
CA TYR A 218 11.18 -1.43 4.97
C TYR A 218 10.74 -1.14 3.53
N THR A 219 9.45 -1.29 3.24
CA THR A 219 8.89 -0.96 1.92
C THR A 219 9.06 0.53 1.59
N MET A 220 8.81 1.44 2.54
CA MET A 220 9.05 2.87 2.33
C MET A 220 10.54 3.17 2.09
N MET A 221 11.44 2.53 2.82
CA MET A 221 12.88 2.65 2.59
C MET A 221 13.30 2.15 1.19
N ARG A 222 12.67 1.08 0.69
CA ARG A 222 12.92 0.60 -0.68
C ARG A 222 12.51 1.60 -1.75
N TYR A 223 11.45 2.36 -1.53
CA TYR A 223 11.05 3.42 -2.45
C TYR A 223 11.97 4.65 -2.40
N LEU A 224 12.39 5.05 -1.20
CA LEU A 224 12.99 6.37 -0.97
C LEU A 224 14.51 6.37 -0.83
N GLN A 225 15.10 5.23 -0.47
CA GLN A 225 16.53 5.13 -0.18
C GLN A 225 17.13 3.76 -0.59
N TYR A 226 16.72 3.25 -1.74
CA TYR A 226 17.17 1.94 -2.23
C TYR A 226 18.70 1.87 -2.37
N GLY A 227 19.32 2.93 -2.87
CA GLY A 227 20.78 3.01 -2.97
C GLY A 227 21.50 2.89 -1.63
N THR A 228 20.95 3.51 -0.56
CA THR A 228 21.50 3.37 0.81
C THR A 228 21.35 1.92 1.31
N LEU A 229 20.21 1.28 1.04
CA LEU A 229 20.00 -0.13 1.38
C LEU A 229 21.01 -1.04 0.66
N GLN A 230 21.30 -0.76 -0.62
CA GLN A 230 22.32 -1.50 -1.38
C GLN A 230 23.70 -1.34 -0.78
N GLN A 231 24.12 -0.13 -0.48
CA GLN A 231 25.44 0.17 0.09
C GLN A 231 25.66 -0.52 1.45
N LYS A 232 24.58 -0.68 2.23
CA LYS A 232 24.60 -1.30 3.56
C LYS A 232 24.32 -2.80 3.54
N GLY A 233 24.07 -3.43 2.38
CA GLY A 233 23.73 -4.86 2.25
C GLY A 233 22.35 -5.21 2.81
N LEU A 234 21.43 -4.23 2.87
CA LEU A 234 20.08 -4.34 3.46
C LEU A 234 18.96 -4.40 2.42
N THR A 235 19.28 -4.69 1.16
CA THR A 235 18.29 -4.81 0.08
C THR A 235 17.38 -6.01 0.22
N HIS A 236 17.86 -7.09 0.85
CA HIS A 236 17.07 -8.27 1.15
C HIS A 236 16.33 -8.08 2.48
N PHE A 237 15.05 -8.41 2.48
CA PHE A 237 14.21 -8.25 3.68
C PHE A 237 14.80 -9.00 4.89
N ASP A 238 15.28 -10.22 4.70
CA ASP A 238 15.83 -11.02 5.80
C ASP A 238 17.07 -10.38 6.44
N SER A 239 17.92 -9.72 5.65
CA SER A 239 19.07 -8.98 6.17
C SER A 239 18.63 -7.74 6.96
N TRP A 240 17.68 -7.00 6.44
CA TRP A 240 17.10 -5.85 7.14
C TRP A 240 16.38 -6.27 8.43
N ALA A 241 15.58 -7.33 8.35
CA ALA A 241 14.82 -7.84 9.50
C ALA A 241 15.71 -8.40 10.59
N SER A 242 16.81 -9.11 10.25
CA SER A 242 17.80 -9.59 11.23
C SER A 242 18.58 -8.46 11.91
N THR A 243 18.68 -7.30 11.25
CA THR A 243 19.40 -6.13 11.79
C THR A 243 18.51 -5.28 12.70
N PHE A 244 17.21 -5.17 12.41
CA PHE A 244 16.34 -4.19 13.05
C PHE A 244 15.08 -4.77 13.70
N GLY A 245 14.74 -6.02 13.47
CA GLY A 245 13.49 -6.61 13.90
C GLY A 245 13.64 -7.86 14.76
N GLU A 246 12.79 -7.96 15.77
CA GLU A 246 12.65 -9.17 16.59
C GLU A 246 11.23 -9.73 16.46
N THR A 247 11.16 -11.03 16.22
CA THR A 247 9.89 -11.75 16.21
C THR A 247 9.53 -12.21 17.60
N THR A 248 8.30 -11.99 18.01
CA THR A 248 7.74 -12.51 19.26
C THR A 248 6.57 -13.42 18.96
N THR A 249 6.48 -14.52 19.73
CA THR A 249 5.34 -15.43 19.67
C THR A 249 4.43 -15.16 20.87
N ALA A 250 3.19 -14.78 20.61
CA ALA A 250 2.16 -14.58 21.62
C ALA A 250 1.04 -15.61 21.44
N ILE A 251 0.39 -15.94 22.55
CA ILE A 251 -0.83 -16.75 22.54
C ILE A 251 -2.00 -15.79 22.39
N GLU A 252 -2.76 -15.94 21.31
CA GLU A 252 -3.92 -15.12 20.98
C GLU A 252 -5.18 -15.98 20.95
N LEU A 253 -6.34 -15.34 21.25
CA LEU A 253 -7.63 -15.98 21.05
C LEU A 253 -7.80 -16.30 19.55
N ALA A 254 -8.27 -17.50 19.26
CA ALA A 254 -8.56 -17.89 17.89
C ALA A 254 -9.71 -17.04 17.31
N PRO A 255 -9.71 -16.72 16.00
CA PRO A 255 -10.75 -15.89 15.38
C PRO A 255 -12.16 -16.46 15.55
N GLU A 256 -12.26 -17.75 15.75
CA GLU A 256 -13.51 -18.49 15.98
C GLU A 256 -14.11 -18.21 17.37
N GLY A 257 -13.38 -17.48 18.23
CA GLY A 257 -13.79 -17.21 19.62
C GLY A 257 -13.61 -18.38 20.57
N THR A 258 -13.16 -19.52 20.08
CA THR A 258 -12.97 -20.76 20.85
C THR A 258 -11.52 -21.22 20.79
N GLY A 259 -10.84 -21.27 21.96
CA GLY A 259 -9.47 -21.75 22.05
C GLY A 259 -8.42 -20.66 21.79
N TYR A 260 -7.15 -21.07 21.91
CA TYR A 260 -5.99 -20.21 21.77
C TYR A 260 -5.03 -20.74 20.70
N ARG A 261 -4.38 -19.83 19.97
CA ARG A 261 -3.33 -20.18 19.02
C ARG A 261 -2.06 -19.39 19.28
N ALA A 262 -0.93 -20.02 19.07
CA ALA A 262 0.36 -19.32 19.04
C ALA A 262 0.50 -18.56 17.71
N ARG A 263 0.85 -17.27 17.79
CA ARG A 263 1.08 -16.44 16.61
C ARG A 263 2.38 -15.65 16.75
N THR A 264 3.26 -15.84 15.78
CA THR A 264 4.52 -15.11 15.70
C THR A 264 4.31 -13.85 14.88
N ARG A 265 4.82 -12.71 15.38
CA ARG A 265 4.78 -11.40 14.70
C ARG A 265 6.14 -10.71 14.83
N PHE A 266 6.44 -9.82 13.90
CA PHE A 266 7.40 -8.77 14.17
C PHE A 266 6.77 -7.79 15.16
N ALA A 267 7.25 -7.79 16.42
CA ALA A 267 6.64 -7.01 17.46
C ALA A 267 7.59 -6.00 18.10
N LYS A 268 8.88 -6.16 17.91
CA LYS A 268 9.86 -5.28 18.49
C LYS A 268 10.90 -4.85 17.47
N PHE A 269 11.30 -3.59 17.57
CA PHE A 269 12.52 -3.11 16.93
C PHE A 269 13.67 -3.21 17.93
N PHE A 270 14.81 -3.70 17.48
CA PHE A 270 16.07 -3.44 18.14
C PHE A 270 16.97 -2.63 17.18
N ASN A 271 18.02 -2.07 17.71
CA ASN A 271 18.86 -1.13 16.98
C ASN A 271 18.06 0.06 16.38
N LEU A 272 16.99 0.45 17.10
CA LEU A 272 16.06 1.50 16.69
C LEU A 272 16.75 2.85 16.40
N PRO A 273 17.74 3.32 17.19
CA PRO A 273 18.42 4.57 16.91
C PRO A 273 19.06 4.61 15.53
N GLU A 274 19.71 3.52 15.11
CA GLU A 274 20.35 3.43 13.80
C GLU A 274 19.32 3.39 12.65
N LEU A 275 18.27 2.58 12.82
CA LEU A 275 17.16 2.55 11.88
C LEU A 275 16.51 3.92 11.70
N MET A 276 16.26 4.62 12.80
CA MET A 276 15.66 5.96 12.76
C MET A 276 16.59 7.00 12.16
N ASN A 277 17.90 6.90 12.42
CA ASN A 277 18.87 7.78 11.77
C ASN A 277 18.88 7.57 10.26
N MET A 278 18.92 6.32 9.80
CA MET A 278 18.81 6.01 8.37
C MET A 278 17.52 6.54 7.76
N PHE A 279 16.39 6.33 8.41
CA PHE A 279 15.10 6.75 7.85
C PHE A 279 14.96 8.29 7.85
N LYS A 280 15.46 8.98 8.86
CA LYS A 280 15.46 10.46 8.93
C LYS A 280 16.33 11.14 7.87
N GLU A 281 17.25 10.42 7.22
CA GLU A 281 17.99 10.97 6.07
C GLU A 281 17.04 11.32 4.91
N VAL A 282 15.91 10.61 4.79
CA VAL A 282 14.93 10.76 3.70
C VAL A 282 13.53 11.13 4.18
N ALA A 283 13.29 11.24 5.48
CA ALA A 283 11.97 11.46 6.06
C ALA A 283 11.94 12.66 7.02
N ASP A 284 11.00 13.58 6.81
CA ASP A 284 10.61 14.59 7.78
C ASP A 284 9.37 14.08 8.54
N ILE A 285 9.54 13.80 9.84
CA ILE A 285 8.51 13.20 10.70
C ILE A 285 8.04 14.27 11.68
N LYS A 286 6.74 14.57 11.64
CA LYS A 286 6.07 15.45 12.59
C LYS A 286 4.95 14.70 13.29
N THR A 287 4.98 14.67 14.60
CA THR A 287 3.88 14.16 15.43
C THR A 287 2.85 15.26 15.71
N SER A 288 1.63 14.89 16.10
CA SER A 288 0.56 15.85 16.42
C SER A 288 0.98 16.88 17.48
N ASP A 289 1.74 16.43 18.48
CA ASP A 289 2.24 17.31 19.57
C ASP A 289 3.19 18.40 19.06
N GLN A 290 3.95 18.11 17.99
CA GLN A 290 4.89 19.05 17.37
C GLN A 290 4.22 20.05 16.43
N LEU A 291 3.03 19.72 15.94
CA LEU A 291 2.31 20.54 14.96
C LEU A 291 1.52 21.68 15.62
N HIS A 292 1.22 21.60 16.91
CA HIS A 292 0.42 22.58 17.65
C HIS A 292 -0.86 23.02 16.91
N LEU A 293 -1.52 22.04 16.28
CA LEU A 293 -2.75 22.30 15.53
C LEU A 293 -3.88 22.73 16.46
N PRO A 294 -4.75 23.64 16.06
CA PRO A 294 -5.97 23.96 16.81
C PRO A 294 -6.95 22.79 16.72
N VAL A 295 -6.77 21.81 17.60
CA VAL A 295 -7.65 20.62 17.67
C VAL A 295 -8.73 20.91 18.70
N PRO A 296 -10.01 20.62 18.40
CA PRO A 296 -11.07 20.71 19.40
C PRO A 296 -10.78 19.80 20.60
N GLU A 297 -11.15 20.25 21.79
CA GLU A 297 -11.07 19.39 22.97
C GLU A 297 -12.08 18.24 22.80
N ALA A 298 -11.57 16.99 22.86
CA ALA A 298 -12.40 15.80 22.69
C ALA A 298 -12.76 15.20 24.05
N LYS A 299 -14.05 15.03 24.31
CA LYS A 299 -14.55 14.27 25.46
C LYS A 299 -14.85 12.84 24.99
N PHE A 300 -14.15 11.87 25.57
CA PHE A 300 -14.34 10.46 25.23
C PHE A 300 -15.28 9.81 26.25
N GLU A 301 -16.40 9.28 25.75
CA GLU A 301 -17.35 8.50 26.55
C GLU A 301 -17.45 7.09 25.99
N THR A 302 -17.37 6.09 26.86
CA THR A 302 -17.56 4.70 26.47
C THR A 302 -18.96 4.26 26.87
N VAL A 303 -19.78 4.00 25.87
CA VAL A 303 -21.15 3.48 26.06
C VAL A 303 -21.12 1.97 25.83
N VAL A 304 -21.51 1.22 26.87
CA VAL A 304 -21.60 -0.24 26.81
C VAL A 304 -23.07 -0.63 26.77
N VAL A 305 -23.47 -1.32 25.72
CA VAL A 305 -24.84 -1.83 25.54
C VAL A 305 -24.84 -3.34 25.56
N GLN A 306 -25.96 -3.94 25.99
CA GLN A 306 -26.13 -5.39 25.94
C GLN A 306 -26.59 -5.81 24.54
N PRO A 307 -26.02 -6.89 23.98
CA PRO A 307 -26.45 -7.39 22.68
C PRO A 307 -27.88 -7.97 22.73
N SER A 308 -28.65 -7.77 21.67
CA SER A 308 -29.97 -8.39 21.53
C SER A 308 -29.87 -9.92 21.43
N GLU A 309 -30.96 -10.62 21.67
CA GLU A 309 -31.02 -12.08 21.48
C GLU A 309 -30.71 -12.48 20.02
N HIS A 310 -31.14 -11.66 19.05
CA HIS A 310 -30.84 -11.86 17.64
C HIS A 310 -29.35 -11.70 17.35
N GLN A 311 -28.71 -10.67 17.92
CA GLN A 311 -27.27 -10.47 17.79
C GLN A 311 -26.48 -11.64 18.37
N GLN A 312 -26.86 -12.14 19.54
CA GLN A 312 -26.21 -13.29 20.18
C GLN A 312 -26.32 -14.55 19.31
N ALA A 313 -27.50 -14.83 18.77
CA ALA A 313 -27.72 -15.98 17.87
C ALA A 313 -26.87 -15.85 16.58
N MET A 314 -26.85 -14.68 15.98
CA MET A 314 -26.08 -14.44 14.74
C MET A 314 -24.55 -14.48 14.99
N VAL A 315 -24.06 -14.06 16.16
CA VAL A 315 -22.65 -14.23 16.53
C VAL A 315 -22.28 -15.70 16.66
N ALA A 316 -23.16 -16.53 17.24
CA ALA A 316 -22.94 -17.96 17.30
C ALA A 316 -22.86 -18.59 15.89
N GLU A 317 -23.77 -18.21 14.98
CA GLU A 317 -23.73 -18.65 13.58
C GLU A 317 -22.43 -18.23 12.88
N LEU A 318 -21.99 -16.98 13.05
CA LEU A 318 -20.71 -16.50 12.49
C LEU A 318 -19.52 -17.31 13.02
N SER A 319 -19.55 -17.70 14.29
CA SER A 319 -18.49 -18.53 14.89
C SER A 319 -18.47 -19.94 14.29
N GLU A 320 -19.64 -20.56 14.08
CA GLU A 320 -19.75 -21.86 13.41
C GLU A 320 -19.24 -21.80 11.95
N ARG A 321 -19.62 -20.76 11.21
CA ARG A 321 -19.12 -20.52 9.85
C ARG A 321 -17.60 -20.37 9.84
N ALA A 322 -17.03 -19.62 10.78
CA ALA A 322 -15.58 -19.45 10.90
C ALA A 322 -14.85 -20.77 11.16
N ALA A 323 -15.42 -21.62 12.04
CA ALA A 323 -14.89 -22.94 12.32
C ALA A 323 -14.95 -23.85 11.06
N ALA A 324 -16.05 -23.82 10.31
CA ALA A 324 -16.21 -24.59 9.08
C ALA A 324 -15.21 -24.16 7.97
N VAL A 325 -14.98 -22.87 7.82
CA VAL A 325 -13.95 -22.33 6.89
C VAL A 325 -12.55 -22.75 7.34
N HIS A 326 -12.27 -22.69 8.64
CA HIS A 326 -10.96 -23.07 9.17
C HIS A 326 -10.67 -24.57 8.99
N SER A 327 -11.67 -25.41 9.12
CA SER A 327 -11.53 -26.87 8.89
C SER A 327 -11.41 -27.26 7.41
N GLY A 328 -11.59 -26.31 6.49
CA GLY A 328 -11.50 -26.55 5.05
C GLY A 328 -12.69 -27.30 4.45
N VAL A 329 -13.79 -27.43 5.19
CA VAL A 329 -15.01 -28.12 4.73
C VAL A 329 -15.79 -27.27 3.72
N VAL A 330 -15.65 -25.95 3.78
CA VAL A 330 -16.38 -25.00 2.91
C VAL A 330 -15.47 -24.47 1.81
N ASP A 331 -15.97 -24.46 0.57
CA ASP A 331 -15.28 -23.86 -0.56
C ASP A 331 -15.12 -22.33 -0.34
N PRO A 332 -13.90 -21.77 -0.48
CA PRO A 332 -13.65 -20.32 -0.29
C PRO A 332 -14.49 -19.40 -1.17
N SER A 333 -15.03 -19.90 -2.30
CA SER A 333 -15.94 -19.14 -3.17
C SER A 333 -17.34 -19.02 -2.58
N VAL A 334 -17.76 -19.96 -1.75
CA VAL A 334 -19.08 -19.99 -1.07
C VAL A 334 -19.04 -19.15 0.20
N ASP A 335 -18.08 -19.43 1.09
CA ASP A 335 -17.85 -18.66 2.31
C ASP A 335 -16.37 -18.58 2.66
N ASN A 336 -15.96 -17.49 3.32
CA ASN A 336 -14.57 -17.24 3.68
C ASN A 336 -14.49 -16.23 4.82
N MET A 337 -13.31 -16.15 5.49
CA MET A 337 -13.10 -15.25 6.63
C MET A 337 -13.34 -13.77 6.32
N LEU A 338 -13.13 -13.32 5.07
CA LEU A 338 -13.41 -11.94 4.68
C LEU A 338 -14.91 -11.63 4.70
N LYS A 339 -15.74 -12.56 4.18
CA LYS A 339 -17.19 -12.45 4.19
C LYS A 339 -17.72 -12.48 5.61
N ILE A 340 -17.26 -13.44 6.42
CA ILE A 340 -17.65 -13.58 7.84
C ILE A 340 -17.29 -12.31 8.63
N THR A 341 -16.09 -11.75 8.42
CA THR A 341 -15.67 -10.50 9.09
C THR A 341 -16.52 -9.30 8.63
N SER A 342 -16.89 -9.25 7.35
CA SER A 342 -17.79 -8.22 6.83
C SER A 342 -19.18 -8.32 7.45
N ASP A 343 -19.72 -9.53 7.56
CA ASP A 343 -21.01 -9.79 8.18
C ASP A 343 -20.98 -9.45 9.68
N GLY A 344 -19.91 -9.80 10.38
CA GLY A 344 -19.71 -9.41 11.78
C GLY A 344 -19.66 -7.90 12.01
N ARG A 345 -19.04 -7.15 11.09
CA ARG A 345 -19.06 -5.68 11.14
C ARG A 345 -20.46 -5.10 10.94
N LYS A 346 -21.23 -5.64 9.99
CA LYS A 346 -22.62 -5.23 9.78
C LYS A 346 -23.46 -5.49 11.02
N LEU A 347 -23.34 -6.70 11.59
CA LEU A 347 -24.05 -7.10 12.80
C LEU A 347 -23.70 -6.21 14.00
N GLY A 348 -22.43 -5.82 14.13
CA GLY A 348 -21.96 -4.91 15.18
C GLY A 348 -22.47 -3.47 15.05
N LEU A 349 -22.88 -3.07 13.84
CA LEU A 349 -23.49 -1.77 13.60
C LEU A 349 -25.01 -1.82 13.82
N ASP A 350 -25.69 -2.73 13.14
CA ASP A 350 -27.14 -2.91 13.23
C ASP A 350 -27.51 -4.30 12.69
N GLN A 351 -28.32 -5.06 13.45
CA GLN A 351 -28.77 -6.41 13.06
C GLN A 351 -29.55 -6.44 11.75
N ARG A 352 -30.23 -5.34 11.37
CA ARG A 352 -30.98 -5.20 10.12
C ARG A 352 -30.10 -5.12 8.88
N LEU A 353 -28.81 -4.78 9.03
CA LEU A 353 -27.85 -4.86 7.92
C LEU A 353 -27.56 -6.31 7.51
N MET A 354 -27.86 -7.27 8.39
CA MET A 354 -27.80 -8.70 8.09
C MET A 354 -29.13 -9.23 7.59
N ASN A 355 -30.21 -8.87 8.25
CA ASN A 355 -31.56 -9.26 7.89
C ASN A 355 -32.54 -8.08 8.08
N PRO A 356 -33.00 -7.45 6.99
CA PRO A 356 -33.89 -6.27 7.06
C PRO A 356 -35.26 -6.52 7.73
N LEU A 357 -35.62 -7.78 7.92
CA LEU A 357 -36.89 -8.17 8.56
C LEU A 357 -36.83 -8.21 10.09
N LEU A 358 -35.63 -8.05 10.67
CA LEU A 358 -35.47 -8.00 12.12
C LEU A 358 -36.04 -6.71 12.71
N PRO A 359 -36.52 -6.74 13.96
CA PRO A 359 -37.02 -5.56 14.62
C PRO A 359 -35.92 -4.53 14.87
N ASP A 360 -36.33 -3.29 15.09
CA ASP A 360 -35.43 -2.23 15.57
C ASP A 360 -34.81 -2.63 16.93
N ASP A 361 -33.52 -2.40 17.04
CA ASP A 361 -32.80 -2.53 18.30
C ASP A 361 -32.47 -1.12 18.80
N PRO A 362 -33.11 -0.63 19.87
CA PRO A 362 -32.85 0.71 20.44
C PRO A 362 -31.42 0.88 20.94
N ASN A 363 -30.69 -0.24 21.14
CA ASN A 363 -29.30 -0.25 21.52
C ASN A 363 -28.34 -0.40 20.32
N SER A 364 -28.84 -0.32 19.09
CA SER A 364 -27.98 -0.45 17.92
C SER A 364 -27.02 0.74 17.86
N CYS A 365 -25.76 0.43 17.56
CA CYS A 365 -24.70 1.42 17.46
C CYS A 365 -25.04 2.52 16.44
N LEU A 366 -25.71 2.15 15.34
CA LEU A 366 -26.08 3.08 14.28
C LEU A 366 -27.17 4.08 14.73
N LEU A 367 -28.20 3.62 15.46
CA LEU A 367 -29.25 4.47 15.97
C LEU A 367 -28.72 5.41 17.06
N TYR A 368 -27.88 4.92 17.95
CA TYR A 368 -27.29 5.72 19.01
C TYR A 368 -26.43 6.87 18.46
N THR A 369 -25.60 6.60 17.43
CA THR A 369 -24.78 7.65 16.82
C THR A 369 -25.59 8.66 15.98
N SER A 370 -26.73 8.24 15.42
CA SER A 370 -27.66 9.10 14.70
C SER A 370 -28.38 10.06 15.64
N ASP A 371 -28.89 9.55 16.77
CA ASP A 371 -29.59 10.33 17.78
C ASP A 371 -28.67 11.41 18.42
N ALA A 372 -27.41 11.08 18.67
CA ALA A 372 -26.44 12.04 19.18
C ALA A 372 -26.13 13.19 18.19
N ALA A 373 -26.33 12.98 16.88
CA ALA A 373 -26.17 14.03 15.87
C ALA A 373 -27.37 14.97 15.82
N ASP A 374 -28.57 14.51 16.13
CA ASP A 374 -29.80 15.30 16.15
C ASP A 374 -29.88 16.23 17.38
N ASP A 375 -29.27 15.85 18.49
CA ASP A 375 -29.18 16.69 19.71
C ASP A 375 -28.27 17.91 19.55
N LEU A 376 -27.47 17.98 18.48
CA LEU A 376 -26.59 19.12 18.18
C LEU A 376 -27.25 20.19 17.28
N THR A 377 -28.47 19.97 16.83
CA THR A 377 -29.26 20.91 16.01
C THR A 377 -30.35 21.62 16.80
#